data_f7479cccd701cdc330981fe78fe33209
#
_entry.id   f7479cccd701cdc330981fe78fe33209
#
_cell.length_a   1.000
_cell.length_b   1.000
_cell.length_c   1.000
_cell.angle_alpha   90.00
_cell.angle_beta   90.00
_cell.angle_gamma   90.00
#
_symmetry.space_group_name_H-M   'P 1'
#
loop_
_entity.id
_entity.type
_entity.pdbx_description
1 polymer ?
#
loop_
_entity_poly.entity_id
_entity_poly.type
_entity_poly.pdbx_seq_one_letter_code
_entity_poly.pdbx_strand_id
1 'polypeptide(L)'
;SCGGSDCQELVPSQEPVICINCGSQIPYTEYQSAGRCPSCGTYLLRDDKVNYPYGADVILPFKISKHEAEEKLRNEFGKKLFIPGTFLSQKTLEALKGVYVPFWMYDYDSDVAYEAIGTKVRSWTSGDKRYTETSYFDVGRRLHVNYEGIPVDDSIAMEDGIMDLMEPYNYKELMQHDNKYLSGFDAETYNMPPN
;
A
#
# COMPACT_ATOMS: atom_id res chain seq x y z
N SER A 1 12.22 11.04 -22.44
CA SER A 1 13.68 11.10 -22.49
C SER A 1 14.18 12.36 -21.80
N CYS A 2 14.32 12.30 -20.47
CA CYS A 2 14.98 13.35 -19.69
C CYS A 2 16.45 12.99 -19.59
N GLY A 3 17.25 13.52 -20.50
CA GLY A 3 18.70 13.57 -20.40
C GLY A 3 19.10 14.67 -19.41
N GLY A 4 19.19 14.36 -18.15
CA GLY A 4 19.72 15.20 -17.10
C GLY A 4 20.67 14.39 -16.25
N SER A 5 21.97 14.64 -16.44
CA SER A 5 23.09 13.98 -15.76
C SER A 5 23.38 14.60 -14.39
N ASP A 6 22.40 14.69 -13.49
CA ASP A 6 22.60 15.17 -12.12
C ASP A 6 21.63 14.50 -11.11
N CYS A 7 21.33 13.24 -11.31
CA CYS A 7 20.85 12.42 -10.20
C CYS A 7 22.08 12.02 -9.38
N GLN A 8 22.49 12.85 -8.44
CA GLN A 8 23.35 12.40 -7.36
C GLN A 8 22.57 11.36 -6.58
N GLU A 9 22.97 10.10 -6.65
CA GLU A 9 22.59 9.10 -5.69
C GLU A 9 22.97 9.63 -4.30
N LEU A 10 22.00 10.12 -3.56
CA LEU A 10 22.19 10.48 -2.17
C LEU A 10 22.44 9.17 -1.42
N VAL A 11 23.69 8.89 -1.15
CA VAL A 11 24.08 7.81 -0.26
C VAL A 11 23.43 8.11 1.08
N PRO A 12 22.52 7.24 1.58
CA PRO A 12 21.87 7.48 2.86
C PRO A 12 22.93 7.58 3.95
N SER A 13 22.93 8.66 4.69
CA SER A 13 23.80 8.78 5.85
C SER A 13 23.34 7.74 6.87
N GLN A 14 24.12 6.68 7.04
CA GLN A 14 23.90 5.63 8.04
C GLN A 14 24.32 6.14 9.45
N GLU A 15 23.99 7.36 9.80
CA GLU A 15 24.22 7.82 11.16
C GLU A 15 23.22 7.14 12.11
N PRO A 16 23.70 6.50 13.18
CA PRO A 16 22.82 5.84 14.13
C PRO A 16 21.93 6.90 14.79
N VAL A 17 20.62 6.69 14.74
CA VAL A 17 19.67 7.56 15.42
C VAL A 17 19.79 7.33 16.91
N ILE A 18 20.02 8.40 17.66
CA ILE A 18 20.13 8.35 19.13
C ILE A 18 18.78 8.74 19.73
N CYS A 19 18.26 7.92 20.63
CA CYS A 19 17.04 8.23 21.35
C CYS A 19 17.24 9.48 22.23
N ILE A 20 16.42 10.50 21.99
CA ILE A 20 16.49 11.77 22.75
C ILE A 20 16.13 11.59 24.24
N ASN A 21 15.39 10.53 24.58
CA ASN A 21 14.96 10.26 25.95
C ASN A 21 15.96 9.41 26.77
N CYS A 22 16.56 8.37 26.17
CA CYS A 22 17.41 7.44 26.90
C CYS A 22 18.85 7.31 26.38
N GLY A 23 19.19 8.00 25.30
CA GLY A 23 20.51 7.98 24.69
C GLY A 23 20.89 6.68 23.97
N SER A 24 20.00 5.69 23.90
CA SER A 24 20.28 4.42 23.22
C SER A 24 20.34 4.62 21.70
N GLN A 25 21.23 3.90 21.04
CA GLN A 25 21.23 3.81 19.58
C GLN A 25 20.04 2.99 19.11
N ILE A 26 19.33 3.50 18.11
CA ILE A 26 18.13 2.87 17.57
C ILE A 26 18.46 2.30 16.20
N PRO A 27 18.21 1.01 15.97
CA PRO A 27 18.38 0.40 14.67
C PRO A 27 17.18 0.77 13.79
N TYR A 28 17.22 1.93 13.16
CA TYR A 28 16.26 2.30 12.13
C TYR A 28 16.65 1.69 10.80
N THR A 29 15.65 1.25 10.05
CA THR A 29 15.83 0.93 8.64
C THR A 29 15.90 2.23 7.83
N GLU A 30 16.48 2.18 6.65
CA GLU A 30 16.67 3.34 5.77
C GLU A 30 15.33 4.04 5.44
N TYR A 31 14.27 3.26 5.31
CA TYR A 31 12.94 3.71 4.89
C TYR A 31 11.98 3.99 6.05
N GLN A 32 12.45 3.92 7.27
CA GLN A 32 11.62 4.16 8.45
C GLN A 32 11.69 5.62 8.86
N SER A 33 10.56 6.33 8.80
CA SER A 33 10.43 7.73 9.20
C SER A 33 9.94 7.92 10.64
N ALA A 34 9.23 6.95 11.19
CA ALA A 34 8.77 6.98 12.57
C ALA A 34 8.86 5.59 13.22
N GLY A 35 9.04 5.54 14.52
CA GLY A 35 9.07 4.27 15.25
C GLY A 35 9.32 4.40 16.73
N ARG A 36 9.35 3.27 17.42
CA ARG A 36 9.52 3.19 18.87
C ARG A 36 10.95 2.81 19.23
N CYS A 37 11.52 3.53 20.20
CA CYS A 37 12.79 3.12 20.81
C CYS A 37 12.65 1.75 21.48
N PRO A 38 13.47 0.76 21.11
CA PRO A 38 13.39 -0.58 21.71
C PRO A 38 13.80 -0.60 23.20
N SER A 39 14.57 0.40 23.66
CA SER A 39 15.09 0.44 25.04
C SER A 39 14.12 1.10 26.00
N CYS A 40 13.50 2.24 25.64
CA CYS A 40 12.64 2.99 26.57
C CYS A 40 11.19 3.12 26.11
N GLY A 41 10.87 2.65 24.92
CA GLY A 41 9.52 2.70 24.36
C GLY A 41 9.05 4.07 23.85
N THR A 42 9.89 5.10 23.93
CA THR A 42 9.56 6.44 23.41
C THR A 42 9.41 6.42 21.89
N TYR A 43 8.36 7.05 21.38
CA TYR A 43 8.19 7.25 19.94
C TYR A 43 9.06 8.40 19.45
N LEU A 44 9.63 8.20 18.29
CA LEU A 44 10.54 9.13 17.67
C LEU A 44 10.14 9.32 16.21
N LEU A 45 10.18 10.56 15.77
CA LEU A 45 10.03 10.96 14.38
C LEU A 45 11.40 11.33 13.84
N ARG A 46 11.68 10.93 12.63
CA ARG A 46 12.86 11.37 11.89
C ARG A 46 12.45 12.52 10.97
N ASP A 47 12.62 13.74 11.43
CA ASP A 47 12.23 14.94 10.66
C ASP A 47 12.93 15.00 9.30
N ASP A 48 14.14 14.45 9.20
CA ASP A 48 14.91 14.31 7.97
C ASP A 48 14.28 13.34 6.96
N LYS A 49 13.43 12.42 7.42
CA LYS A 49 12.81 11.38 6.59
C LYS A 49 11.31 11.60 6.35
N VAL A 50 10.61 12.23 7.27
CA VAL A 50 9.16 12.45 7.15
C VAL A 50 8.79 13.35 5.97
N ASN A 51 9.67 14.32 5.66
CA ASN A 51 9.42 15.32 4.61
C ASN A 51 10.41 15.24 3.44
N TYR A 52 11.25 14.19 3.38
CA TYR A 52 12.27 14.09 2.36
C TYR A 52 12.28 12.68 1.72
N PRO A 53 12.45 12.59 0.39
CA PRO A 53 12.49 13.70 -0.58
C PRO A 53 11.10 14.30 -0.86
N TYR A 54 10.02 13.63 -0.48
CA TYR A 54 8.63 14.05 -0.72
C TYR A 54 7.86 13.97 0.58
N GLY A 55 7.19 15.06 0.95
CA GLY A 55 6.23 15.06 2.05
C GLY A 55 4.88 14.55 1.58
N ALA A 56 4.12 13.87 2.46
CA ALA A 56 2.76 13.49 2.15
C ALA A 56 1.83 14.70 2.23
N ASP A 57 0.95 14.89 1.25
CA ASP A 57 -0.07 15.94 1.27
C ASP A 57 -1.25 15.54 2.14
N VAL A 58 -1.63 14.27 2.09
CA VAL A 58 -2.78 13.72 2.79
C VAL A 58 -2.43 12.44 3.54
N ILE A 59 -3.24 12.13 4.54
CA ILE A 59 -3.10 10.92 5.34
C ILE A 59 -4.48 10.29 5.57
N LEU A 60 -4.53 8.96 5.56
CA LEU A 60 -5.69 8.20 6.02
C LEU A 60 -5.43 7.75 7.46
N PRO A 61 -5.99 8.42 8.47
CA PRO A 61 -5.66 8.14 9.86
C PRO A 61 -6.25 6.81 10.34
N PHE A 62 -5.57 6.15 11.26
CA PHE A 62 -6.10 4.99 11.95
C PHE A 62 -7.37 5.36 12.74
N LYS A 63 -8.41 4.55 12.57
CA LYS A 63 -9.72 4.73 13.25
C LYS A 63 -9.88 3.88 14.49
N ILE A 64 -9.11 2.83 14.59
CA ILE A 64 -9.19 1.87 15.70
C ILE A 64 -7.89 1.89 16.49
N SER A 65 -8.00 1.74 17.78
CA SER A 65 -6.87 1.57 18.67
C SER A 65 -6.26 0.15 18.51
N LYS A 66 -5.03 -0.03 19.00
CA LYS A 66 -4.40 -1.35 19.06
C LYS A 66 -5.26 -2.36 19.81
N HIS A 67 -5.86 -1.96 20.93
CA HIS A 67 -6.73 -2.82 21.73
C HIS A 67 -7.95 -3.29 20.94
N GLU A 68 -8.62 -2.37 20.23
CA GLU A 68 -9.77 -2.72 19.37
C GLU A 68 -9.35 -3.64 18.21
N ALA A 69 -8.15 -3.45 17.65
CA ALA A 69 -7.62 -4.35 16.63
C ALA A 69 -7.38 -5.76 17.17
N GLU A 70 -6.81 -5.87 18.39
CA GLU A 70 -6.62 -7.15 19.08
C GLU A 70 -7.96 -7.86 19.36
N GLU A 71 -8.96 -7.13 19.84
CA GLU A 71 -10.31 -7.67 20.09
C GLU A 71 -10.97 -8.16 18.80
N LYS A 72 -10.89 -7.38 17.72
CA LYS A 72 -11.42 -7.79 16.41
C LYS A 72 -10.74 -9.06 15.92
N LEU A 73 -9.42 -9.17 16.02
CA LEU A 73 -8.69 -10.38 15.65
C LEU A 73 -9.13 -11.59 16.47
N ARG A 74 -9.27 -11.44 17.79
CA ARG A 74 -9.75 -12.53 18.66
C ARG A 74 -11.18 -12.95 18.31
N ASN A 75 -12.07 -12.00 18.04
CA ASN A 75 -13.47 -12.28 17.73
C ASN A 75 -13.63 -12.95 16.36
N GLU A 76 -12.88 -12.50 15.36
CA GLU A 76 -12.96 -13.00 13.99
C GLU A 76 -12.33 -14.39 13.87
N PHE A 77 -11.17 -14.60 14.49
CA PHE A 77 -10.37 -15.79 14.30
C PHE A 77 -10.46 -16.80 15.45
N GLY A 78 -10.86 -16.38 16.64
CA GLY A 78 -10.90 -17.25 17.82
C GLY A 78 -11.84 -18.44 17.72
N LYS A 79 -12.81 -18.41 16.80
CA LYS A 79 -13.77 -19.49 16.55
C LYS A 79 -13.46 -20.31 15.27
N LYS A 80 -12.46 -19.91 14.51
CA LYS A 80 -12.10 -20.58 13.25
C LYS A 80 -11.25 -21.81 13.53
N LEU A 81 -11.63 -22.93 12.89
CA LEU A 81 -10.84 -24.17 12.89
C LEU A 81 -9.59 -23.98 12.02
N PHE A 82 -8.50 -24.65 12.37
CA PHE A 82 -7.24 -24.67 11.63
C PHE A 82 -6.37 -23.41 11.72
N ILE A 83 -6.61 -22.54 12.68
CA ILE A 83 -5.68 -21.44 12.97
C ILE A 83 -4.56 -21.95 13.87
N PRO A 84 -3.29 -21.64 13.53
CA PRO A 84 -2.18 -21.98 14.41
C PRO A 84 -2.37 -21.37 15.80
N GLY A 85 -2.18 -22.15 16.87
CA GLY A 85 -2.39 -21.70 18.24
C GLY A 85 -1.52 -20.51 18.65
N THR A 86 -0.40 -20.29 17.94
CA THR A 86 0.48 -19.14 18.13
C THR A 86 -0.08 -17.85 17.57
N PHE A 87 -1.00 -17.90 16.61
CA PHE A 87 -1.54 -16.72 15.89
C PHE A 87 -2.22 -15.72 16.85
N LEU A 88 -3.03 -16.22 17.79
CA LEU A 88 -3.72 -15.41 18.80
C LEU A 88 -3.00 -15.42 20.16
N SER A 89 -1.73 -15.81 20.19
CA SER A 89 -0.96 -15.79 21.42
C SER A 89 -0.77 -14.36 21.93
N GLN A 90 -0.68 -14.21 23.24
CA GLN A 90 -0.44 -12.89 23.86
C GLN A 90 0.77 -12.19 23.24
N LYS A 91 1.86 -12.93 23.03
CA LYS A 91 3.08 -12.41 22.42
C LYS A 91 2.85 -11.88 21.00
N THR A 92 2.05 -12.58 20.19
CA THR A 92 1.75 -12.16 18.81
C THR A 92 0.90 -10.89 18.81
N LEU A 93 -0.12 -10.80 19.67
CA LEU A 93 -0.98 -9.65 19.76
C LEU A 93 -0.25 -8.42 20.32
N GLU A 94 0.61 -8.60 21.32
CA GLU A 94 1.47 -7.52 21.83
C GLU A 94 2.43 -6.98 20.78
N ALA A 95 2.85 -7.84 19.84
CA ALA A 95 3.72 -7.47 18.72
C ALA A 95 3.02 -6.71 17.59
N LEU A 96 1.67 -6.61 17.60
CA LEU A 96 0.94 -5.83 16.60
C LEU A 96 1.37 -4.38 16.62
N LYS A 97 1.62 -3.86 15.44
CA LYS A 97 2.00 -2.47 15.20
C LYS A 97 1.12 -1.88 14.11
N GLY A 98 0.74 -0.62 14.29
CA GLY A 98 0.19 0.16 13.19
C GLY A 98 1.34 0.78 12.40
N VAL A 99 1.30 0.65 11.10
CA VAL A 99 2.30 1.19 10.19
C VAL A 99 1.62 2.08 9.17
N TYR A 100 2.12 3.29 9.01
CA TYR A 100 1.75 4.14 7.89
C TYR A 100 2.67 3.82 6.71
N VAL A 101 2.05 3.56 5.57
CA VAL A 101 2.73 3.24 4.33
C VAL A 101 2.52 4.38 3.34
N PRO A 102 3.57 4.84 2.63
CA PRO A 102 3.44 5.87 1.63
C PRO A 102 2.77 5.33 0.36
N PHE A 103 1.93 6.17 -0.24
CA PHE A 103 1.26 5.90 -1.51
C PHE A 103 1.41 7.08 -2.45
N TRP A 104 1.63 6.81 -3.71
CA TRP A 104 1.44 7.74 -4.80
C TRP A 104 0.00 7.66 -5.30
N MET A 105 -0.61 8.82 -5.52
CA MET A 105 -1.97 8.91 -6.07
C MET A 105 -1.87 9.45 -7.48
N TYR A 106 -2.31 8.66 -8.47
CA TYR A 106 -2.24 9.03 -9.87
C TYR A 106 -3.62 9.31 -10.44
N ASP A 107 -3.71 10.39 -11.20
CA ASP A 107 -4.83 10.68 -12.06
C ASP A 107 -4.48 10.31 -13.50
N TYR A 108 -5.34 9.59 -14.17
CA TYR A 108 -5.11 9.11 -15.52
C TYR A 108 -6.26 9.50 -16.43
N ASP A 109 -5.95 10.22 -17.50
CA ASP A 109 -6.89 10.59 -18.56
C ASP A 109 -6.33 10.15 -19.90
N SER A 110 -7.09 9.37 -20.66
CA SER A 110 -6.62 8.86 -21.94
C SER A 110 -7.75 8.54 -22.93
N ASP A 111 -7.48 8.80 -24.19
CA ASP A 111 -8.28 8.31 -25.31
C ASP A 111 -7.68 7.01 -25.85
N VAL A 112 -8.43 5.93 -25.71
CA VAL A 112 -8.01 4.60 -26.17
C VAL A 112 -8.83 4.17 -27.38
N ALA A 113 -8.15 3.76 -28.43
CA ALA A 113 -8.75 3.07 -29.55
C ALA A 113 -8.23 1.65 -29.64
N TYR A 114 -9.11 0.67 -29.72
CA TYR A 114 -8.70 -0.70 -29.96
C TYR A 114 -9.51 -1.34 -31.08
N GLU A 115 -8.86 -2.24 -31.77
CA GLU A 115 -9.45 -3.09 -32.80
C GLU A 115 -9.28 -4.56 -32.38
N ALA A 116 -10.34 -5.34 -32.56
CA ALA A 116 -10.35 -6.73 -32.20
C ALA A 116 -11.25 -7.54 -33.14
N ILE A 117 -11.03 -8.83 -33.22
CA ILE A 117 -11.93 -9.75 -33.91
C ILE A 117 -12.85 -10.38 -32.88
N GLY A 118 -14.14 -10.03 -32.98
CA GLY A 118 -15.19 -10.66 -32.20
C GLY A 118 -15.67 -11.96 -32.85
N THR A 119 -15.96 -12.99 -32.07
CA THR A 119 -16.52 -14.22 -32.57
C THR A 119 -17.88 -14.51 -31.96
N LYS A 120 -18.82 -14.99 -32.78
CA LYS A 120 -20.11 -15.49 -32.32
C LYS A 120 -20.27 -16.95 -32.77
N VAL A 121 -20.40 -17.83 -31.82
CA VAL A 121 -20.54 -19.27 -32.07
C VAL A 121 -22.01 -19.67 -31.88
N ARG A 122 -22.57 -20.34 -32.88
CA ARG A 122 -23.89 -20.95 -32.82
C ARG A 122 -23.76 -22.43 -33.10
N SER A 123 -24.36 -23.28 -32.28
CA SER A 123 -24.37 -24.72 -32.48
C SER A 123 -25.81 -25.25 -32.49
N TRP A 124 -26.10 -26.16 -33.39
CA TRP A 124 -27.38 -26.87 -33.45
C TRP A 124 -27.20 -28.31 -33.90
N THR A 125 -28.16 -29.17 -33.61
CA THR A 125 -28.19 -30.55 -34.04
C THR A 125 -29.26 -30.71 -35.10
N SER A 126 -28.94 -31.43 -36.17
CA SER A 126 -29.92 -31.85 -37.22
C SER A 126 -29.68 -33.29 -37.55
N GLY A 127 -30.64 -34.17 -37.22
CA GLY A 127 -30.46 -35.64 -37.25
C GLY A 127 -29.35 -36.05 -36.29
N ASP A 128 -28.43 -36.90 -36.71
CA ASP A 128 -27.30 -37.38 -35.92
C ASP A 128 -26.05 -36.50 -36.01
N LYS A 129 -26.18 -35.31 -36.63
CA LYS A 129 -25.04 -34.40 -36.83
C LYS A 129 -25.19 -33.11 -36.04
N ARG A 130 -24.11 -32.75 -35.39
CA ARG A 130 -23.95 -31.43 -34.71
C ARG A 130 -23.23 -30.49 -35.64
N TYR A 131 -23.84 -29.34 -35.86
CA TYR A 131 -23.29 -28.22 -36.65
C TYR A 131 -22.84 -27.13 -35.72
N THR A 132 -21.70 -26.51 -36.07
CA THR A 132 -21.21 -25.33 -35.39
C THR A 132 -20.84 -24.27 -36.44
N GLU A 133 -21.44 -23.13 -36.32
CA GLU A 133 -21.17 -21.96 -37.15
C GLU A 133 -20.44 -20.91 -36.29
N THR A 134 -19.34 -20.39 -36.81
CA THR A 134 -18.60 -19.31 -36.17
C THR A 134 -18.60 -18.12 -37.11
N SER A 135 -19.21 -17.05 -36.67
CA SER A 135 -19.19 -15.75 -37.38
C SER A 135 -18.10 -14.86 -36.78
N TYR A 136 -17.35 -14.18 -37.63
CA TYR A 136 -16.29 -13.26 -37.26
C TYR A 136 -16.71 -11.84 -37.56
N PHE A 137 -16.38 -10.92 -36.66
CA PHE A 137 -16.73 -9.50 -36.77
C PHE A 137 -15.52 -8.64 -36.47
N ASP A 138 -15.22 -7.67 -37.27
CA ASP A 138 -14.30 -6.61 -36.95
C ASP A 138 -14.97 -5.65 -35.96
N VAL A 139 -14.36 -5.53 -34.78
CA VAL A 139 -14.88 -4.69 -33.70
C VAL A 139 -13.90 -3.57 -33.42
N GLY A 140 -14.26 -2.35 -33.76
CA GLY A 140 -13.55 -1.14 -33.37
C GLY A 140 -14.26 -0.45 -32.21
N ARG A 141 -13.52 0.03 -31.23
CA ARG A 141 -14.04 0.86 -30.12
C ARG A 141 -13.10 2.02 -29.84
N ARG A 142 -13.70 3.13 -29.50
CA ARG A 142 -12.98 4.29 -28.93
C ARG A 142 -13.56 4.57 -27.56
N LEU A 143 -12.70 4.75 -26.59
CA LEU A 143 -13.04 4.97 -25.20
C LEU A 143 -12.27 6.18 -24.72
N HIS A 144 -12.95 7.08 -24.04
CA HIS A 144 -12.30 8.05 -23.17
C HIS A 144 -12.31 7.47 -21.76
N VAL A 145 -11.14 7.38 -21.16
CA VAL A 145 -10.95 6.76 -19.84
C VAL A 145 -10.37 7.80 -18.91
N ASN A 146 -11.09 8.06 -17.85
CA ASN A 146 -10.64 8.93 -16.78
C ASN A 146 -10.67 8.15 -15.46
N TYR A 147 -9.53 8.11 -14.79
CA TYR A 147 -9.38 7.55 -13.44
C TYR A 147 -8.78 8.61 -12.54
N GLU A 148 -9.37 8.82 -11.38
CA GLU A 148 -8.90 9.75 -10.36
C GLU A 148 -8.47 8.97 -9.12
N GLY A 149 -7.29 9.31 -8.61
CA GLY A 149 -6.78 8.79 -7.35
C GLY A 149 -6.47 7.30 -7.38
N ILE A 150 -5.78 6.81 -8.41
CA ILE A 150 -5.28 5.43 -8.44
C ILE A 150 -4.14 5.33 -7.43
N PRO A 151 -4.27 4.53 -6.36
CA PRO A 151 -3.20 4.37 -5.38
C PRO A 151 -2.12 3.43 -5.91
N VAL A 152 -0.88 3.78 -5.70
CA VAL A 152 0.28 2.91 -5.92
C VAL A 152 1.12 2.99 -4.66
N ASP A 153 1.27 1.89 -3.96
CA ASP A 153 2.10 1.84 -2.76
C ASP A 153 3.58 1.93 -3.08
N ASP A 154 4.34 2.48 -2.14
CA ASP A 154 5.80 2.61 -2.24
C ASP A 154 6.45 1.97 -1.00
N SER A 155 5.89 0.83 -0.55
CA SER A 155 6.41 0.09 0.59
C SER A 155 7.49 -0.91 0.16
N ILE A 156 8.57 -0.96 0.93
CA ILE A 156 9.59 -2.00 0.78
C ILE A 156 9.36 -3.14 1.77
N ALA A 157 8.73 -2.86 2.89
CA ALA A 157 8.53 -3.84 3.96
C ALA A 157 7.29 -4.71 3.74
N MET A 158 6.33 -4.25 2.93
CA MET A 158 5.07 -4.94 2.65
C MET A 158 5.10 -5.54 1.24
N GLU A 159 4.59 -6.74 1.11
CA GLU A 159 4.45 -7.41 -0.18
C GLU A 159 3.26 -6.82 -0.95
N ASP A 160 3.43 -6.48 -2.25
CA ASP A 160 2.42 -5.84 -3.11
C ASP A 160 1.07 -6.56 -3.06
N GLY A 161 1.07 -7.90 -3.09
CA GLY A 161 -0.15 -8.70 -3.01
C GLY A 161 -0.93 -8.53 -1.68
N ILE A 162 -0.27 -8.11 -0.60
CA ILE A 162 -0.93 -7.78 0.67
C ILE A 162 -1.51 -6.37 0.58
N MET A 163 -0.80 -5.45 -0.06
CA MET A 163 -1.25 -4.08 -0.26
C MET A 163 -2.51 -4.03 -1.13
N ASP A 164 -2.55 -4.78 -2.22
CA ASP A 164 -3.72 -4.94 -3.10
C ASP A 164 -4.97 -5.43 -2.34
N LEU A 165 -4.80 -6.30 -1.35
CA LEU A 165 -5.92 -6.82 -0.54
C LEU A 165 -6.54 -5.77 0.39
N MET A 166 -5.84 -4.68 0.68
CA MET A 166 -6.36 -3.59 1.52
C MET A 166 -7.20 -2.58 0.73
N GLU A 167 -7.18 -2.64 -0.57
CA GLU A 167 -7.97 -1.78 -1.45
C GLU A 167 -9.43 -2.28 -1.61
N PRO A 168 -10.39 -1.39 -1.91
CA PRO A 168 -10.26 0.06 -2.09
C PRO A 168 -10.28 0.83 -0.77
N TYR A 169 -9.49 1.87 -0.67
CA TYR A 169 -9.50 2.79 0.47
C TYR A 169 -10.68 3.76 0.41
N ASN A 170 -11.13 4.21 1.58
CA ASN A 170 -12.15 5.25 1.65
C ASN A 170 -11.53 6.66 1.55
N TYR A 171 -11.36 7.15 0.34
CA TYR A 171 -10.75 8.46 0.07
C TYR A 171 -11.51 9.66 0.67
N LYS A 172 -12.79 9.49 1.03
CA LYS A 172 -13.54 10.54 1.74
C LYS A 172 -13.07 10.79 3.16
N GLU A 173 -12.22 9.92 3.66
CA GLU A 173 -11.66 9.97 5.00
C GLU A 173 -10.22 10.49 5.02
N LEU A 174 -9.67 10.80 3.85
CA LEU A 174 -8.38 11.46 3.75
C LEU A 174 -8.44 12.83 4.44
N MET A 175 -7.40 13.11 5.18
CA MET A 175 -7.20 14.38 5.89
C MET A 175 -5.87 15.00 5.44
N GLN A 176 -5.74 16.29 5.61
CA GLN A 176 -4.45 16.93 5.37
C GLN A 176 -3.41 16.34 6.33
N HIS A 177 -2.24 16.04 5.80
CA HIS A 177 -1.15 15.45 6.58
C HIS A 177 -0.69 16.38 7.69
N ASP A 178 -0.44 15.81 8.86
CA ASP A 178 0.18 16.45 10.00
C ASP A 178 1.01 15.38 10.73
N ASN A 179 2.26 15.66 11.02
CA ASN A 179 3.19 14.74 11.67
C ASN A 179 2.68 14.16 13.00
N LYS A 180 1.74 14.85 13.66
CA LYS A 180 1.11 14.36 14.89
C LYS A 180 0.35 13.04 14.70
N TYR A 181 -0.16 12.74 13.50
CA TYR A 181 -0.83 11.48 13.22
C TYR A 181 0.12 10.29 13.24
N LEU A 182 1.41 10.51 12.98
CA LEU A 182 2.44 9.48 13.03
C LEU A 182 2.82 9.12 14.49
N SER A 183 2.43 9.95 15.46
CA SER A 183 2.76 9.71 16.87
C SER A 183 2.07 8.45 17.39
N GLY A 184 2.85 7.49 17.81
CA GLY A 184 2.35 6.20 18.33
C GLY A 184 2.34 5.07 17.30
N PHE A 185 2.69 5.36 16.05
CA PHE A 185 2.73 4.40 14.95
C PHE A 185 4.14 4.31 14.36
N ASP A 186 4.44 3.20 13.72
CA ASP A 186 5.58 3.12 12.84
C ASP A 186 5.18 3.77 11.49
N ALA A 187 6.13 4.33 10.76
CA ALA A 187 5.87 4.91 9.45
C ALA A 187 7.05 4.69 8.51
N GLU A 188 6.74 4.40 7.26
CA GLU A 188 7.71 4.33 6.18
C GLU A 188 7.78 5.66 5.44
N THR A 189 8.89 5.91 4.77
CA THR A 189 9.08 7.04 3.86
C THR A 189 9.06 6.56 2.42
N TYR A 190 8.83 7.47 1.49
CA TYR A 190 8.90 7.17 0.06
C TYR A 190 10.28 6.66 -0.33
N ASN A 191 10.30 5.64 -1.15
CA ASN A 191 11.50 4.98 -1.67
C ASN A 191 11.77 5.35 -3.13
N MET A 192 10.72 5.51 -3.91
CA MET A 192 10.80 5.83 -5.32
C MET A 192 10.17 7.19 -5.63
N PRO A 193 10.75 7.94 -6.60
CA PRO A 193 10.11 9.16 -7.08
C PRO A 193 8.83 8.81 -7.86
N PRO A 194 7.87 9.74 -7.94
CA PRO A 194 6.71 9.59 -8.80
C PRO A 194 7.21 9.61 -10.26
N ASN A 195 6.99 8.54 -11.00
CA ASN A 195 7.36 8.42 -12.42
C ASN A 195 6.20 8.79 -13.33
#